data_4d64932db5b8a0766198bc55b3d4854d
#
_entry.id   4d64932db5b8a0766198bc55b3d4854d
#
_cell.length_a   1.000
_cell.length_b   1.000
_cell.length_c   1.000
_cell.angle_alpha   90.00
_cell.angle_beta   90.00
_cell.angle_gamma   90.00
#
_symmetry.space_group_name_H-M   'P 1'
#
loop_
_entity.id
_entity.type
_entity.pdbx_description
1 polymer ?
#
loop_
_entity_poly.entity_id
_entity_poly.type
_entity_poly.pdbx_seq_one_letter_code
_entity_poly.pdbx_strand_id
1 'polypeptide(L)'
;GLTLSQEKTLITHISEGSDFLGFNVRKYNGTLIIKPSTKSQKRFTEKLHEVVFKKNKAVAQQKLIEDLNPVLRGWGNYYSSVVSKTTFSKIDHILTNQLKRWAYRRHTNKSRKWIKDKYFIKVGTRDWIFGFKYKDCEKDAIFTLMKLADIPIRRHVKVKCEANPYDPTWDAYFRKRMQKRNRSRTSRKGTLSENATCKGADEPI
;
A
#
# COMPACT_ATOMS: atom_id res chain seq x y z
N GLY A 1 -7.36 -41.51 -8.67
CA GLY A 1 -7.41 -40.54 -7.57
C GLY A 1 -6.09 -39.79 -7.43
N LEU A 2 -6.12 -38.53 -6.99
CA LEU A 2 -4.91 -37.75 -6.72
C LEU A 2 -4.31 -38.19 -5.38
N THR A 3 -3.01 -38.52 -5.39
CA THR A 3 -2.26 -38.84 -4.18
C THR A 3 -1.50 -37.59 -3.69
N LEU A 4 -1.55 -37.35 -2.37
CA LEU A 4 -0.79 -36.24 -1.76
C LEU A 4 0.71 -36.60 -1.74
N SER A 5 1.56 -35.64 -2.15
CA SER A 5 3.01 -35.80 -2.03
C SER A 5 3.41 -35.72 -0.56
N GLN A 6 3.95 -36.79 0.00
CA GLN A 6 4.40 -36.82 1.40
C GLN A 6 5.52 -35.81 1.68
N GLU A 7 6.41 -35.59 0.74
CA GLU A 7 7.51 -34.61 0.87
C GLU A 7 7.05 -33.14 0.90
N LYS A 8 5.89 -32.84 0.28
CA LYS A 8 5.35 -31.48 0.17
C LYS A 8 4.18 -31.20 1.11
N THR A 9 3.69 -32.24 1.80
CA THR A 9 2.54 -32.13 2.70
C THR A 9 3.03 -32.07 4.14
N LEU A 10 2.85 -30.92 4.79
CA LEU A 10 3.19 -30.73 6.19
C LEU A 10 1.92 -30.47 7.00
N ILE A 11 1.71 -31.30 8.03
CA ILE A 11 0.65 -31.08 9.02
C ILE A 11 1.22 -30.16 10.09
N THR A 12 0.66 -28.94 10.20
CA THR A 12 1.12 -27.93 11.16
C THR A 12 0.00 -27.57 12.11
N HIS A 13 0.29 -27.53 13.41
CA HIS A 13 -0.69 -27.10 14.39
C HIS A 13 -0.95 -25.59 14.26
N ILE A 14 -2.21 -25.16 14.37
CA ILE A 14 -2.64 -23.76 14.15
C ILE A 14 -1.98 -22.77 15.11
N SER A 15 -1.52 -23.21 16.28
CA SER A 15 -0.77 -22.39 17.23
C SER A 15 0.68 -22.09 16.78
N GLU A 16 1.26 -22.93 15.94
CA GLU A 16 2.59 -22.72 15.34
C GLU A 16 2.49 -21.75 14.16
N GLY A 17 1.35 -21.82 13.46
CA GLY A 17 1.03 -20.96 12.32
C GLY A 17 1.53 -21.52 11.00
N SER A 18 0.82 -21.19 9.95
CA SER A 18 1.12 -21.60 8.57
C SER A 18 1.15 -20.38 7.65
N ASP A 19 2.08 -20.39 6.69
CA ASP A 19 2.16 -19.37 5.65
C ASP A 19 1.43 -19.87 4.39
N PHE A 20 0.37 -19.17 3.99
CA PHE A 20 -0.41 -19.47 2.79
C PHE A 20 -0.64 -18.20 1.97
N LEU A 21 -0.34 -18.24 0.68
CA LEU A 21 -0.48 -17.10 -0.27
C LEU A 21 0.10 -15.78 0.26
N GLY A 22 1.19 -15.84 0.99
CA GLY A 22 1.83 -14.65 1.57
C GLY A 22 1.20 -14.15 2.87
N PHE A 23 0.17 -14.82 3.37
CA PHE A 23 -0.41 -14.59 4.68
C PHE A 23 0.14 -15.59 5.69
N ASN A 24 0.36 -15.14 6.91
CA ASN A 24 0.61 -16.00 8.05
C ASN A 24 -0.71 -16.14 8.84
N VAL A 25 -1.18 -17.35 8.99
CA VAL A 25 -2.40 -17.72 9.71
C VAL A 25 -2.00 -18.41 11.00
N ARG A 26 -2.31 -17.81 12.15
CA ARG A 26 -1.91 -18.34 13.45
C ARG A 26 -2.93 -18.01 14.53
N LYS A 27 -3.11 -18.95 15.47
CA LYS A 27 -3.96 -18.74 16.64
C LYS A 27 -3.10 -18.31 17.84
N TYR A 28 -3.43 -17.15 18.41
CA TYR A 28 -2.79 -16.58 19.61
C TYR A 28 -3.82 -16.52 20.74
N ASN A 29 -3.55 -17.18 21.84
CA ASN A 29 -4.43 -17.19 23.03
C ASN A 29 -5.92 -17.34 22.66
N GLY A 30 -6.23 -18.34 21.85
CA GLY A 30 -7.60 -18.61 21.40
C GLY A 30 -8.09 -17.78 20.21
N THR A 31 -7.43 -16.66 19.86
CA THR A 31 -7.84 -15.76 18.77
C THR A 31 -7.06 -16.04 17.49
N LEU A 32 -7.79 -16.27 16.39
CA LEU A 32 -7.18 -16.43 15.06
C LEU A 32 -6.76 -15.07 14.49
N ILE A 33 -5.49 -14.93 14.17
CA ILE A 33 -4.92 -13.73 13.55
C ILE A 33 -4.33 -14.08 12.19
N ILE A 34 -4.72 -13.33 11.17
CA ILE A 34 -4.17 -13.38 9.83
C ILE A 34 -3.40 -12.08 9.59
N LYS A 35 -2.13 -12.20 9.21
CA LYS A 35 -1.24 -11.05 8.95
C LYS A 35 -0.32 -11.34 7.75
N PRO A 36 0.35 -10.32 7.16
CA PRO A 36 1.36 -10.54 6.12
C PRO A 36 2.49 -11.44 6.65
N SER A 37 2.86 -12.48 5.89
CA SER A 37 3.94 -13.39 6.29
C SER A 37 5.29 -12.66 6.30
N THR A 38 6.21 -13.14 7.12
CA THR A 38 7.58 -12.59 7.20
C THR A 38 8.31 -12.69 5.85
N LYS A 39 8.10 -13.80 5.13
CA LYS A 39 8.66 -14.00 3.78
C LYS A 39 8.14 -12.95 2.79
N SER A 40 6.84 -12.64 2.82
CA SER A 40 6.24 -11.61 1.97
C SER A 40 6.75 -10.21 2.31
N GLN A 41 6.87 -9.87 3.59
CA GLN A 41 7.42 -8.60 4.05
C GLN A 41 8.88 -8.42 3.55
N LYS A 42 9.72 -9.45 3.71
CA LYS A 42 11.12 -9.43 3.26
C LYS A 42 11.21 -9.23 1.75
N ARG A 43 10.49 -10.05 0.97
CA ARG A 43 10.44 -9.92 -0.50
C ARG A 43 9.98 -8.54 -0.95
N PHE A 44 9.00 -7.97 -0.27
CA PHE A 44 8.50 -6.63 -0.60
C PHE A 44 9.52 -5.53 -0.28
N THR A 45 10.19 -5.59 0.86
CA THR A 45 11.25 -4.63 1.21
C THR A 45 12.45 -4.72 0.27
N GLU A 46 12.80 -5.91 -0.20
CA GLU A 46 13.82 -6.12 -1.23
C GLU A 46 13.40 -5.50 -2.57
N LYS A 47 12.13 -5.69 -2.98
CA LYS A 47 11.58 -5.06 -4.18
C LYS A 47 11.61 -3.52 -4.09
N LEU A 48 11.25 -2.95 -2.95
CA LEU A 48 11.35 -1.50 -2.73
C LEU A 48 12.80 -1.01 -2.83
N HIS A 49 13.74 -1.74 -2.23
CA HIS A 49 15.16 -1.45 -2.35
C HIS A 49 15.63 -1.51 -3.82
N GLU A 50 15.18 -2.48 -4.58
CA GLU A 50 15.50 -2.59 -6.00
C GLU A 50 14.97 -1.39 -6.80
N VAL A 51 13.72 -0.99 -6.57
CA VAL A 51 13.12 0.19 -7.22
C VAL A 51 13.91 1.45 -6.88
N VAL A 52 14.26 1.67 -5.61
CA VAL A 52 14.95 2.89 -5.16
C VAL A 52 16.41 2.94 -5.63
N PHE A 53 17.16 1.85 -5.53
CA PHE A 53 18.61 1.88 -5.70
C PHE A 53 19.13 1.29 -7.00
N LYS A 54 18.38 0.36 -7.63
CA LYS A 54 18.78 -0.20 -8.91
C LYS A 54 18.15 0.55 -10.09
N LYS A 55 16.81 0.65 -10.10
CA LYS A 55 16.08 1.25 -11.23
C LYS A 55 16.14 2.78 -11.21
N ASN A 56 16.02 3.40 -10.05
CA ASN A 56 15.85 4.85 -9.91
C ASN A 56 17.04 5.55 -9.21
N LYS A 57 18.26 5.04 -9.39
CA LYS A 57 19.45 5.60 -8.74
C LYS A 57 19.70 7.08 -9.07
N ALA A 58 19.48 7.48 -10.31
CA ALA A 58 19.79 8.81 -10.83
C ALA A 58 18.56 9.63 -11.29
N VAL A 59 17.34 9.09 -11.17
CA VAL A 59 16.12 9.75 -11.68
C VAL A 59 15.65 10.91 -10.80
N ALA A 60 14.80 11.78 -11.36
CA ALA A 60 14.16 12.86 -10.61
C ALA A 60 13.26 12.30 -9.49
N GLN A 61 13.04 13.11 -8.44
CA GLN A 61 12.17 12.75 -7.32
C GLN A 61 10.75 12.38 -7.77
N GLN A 62 10.21 13.12 -8.72
CA GLN A 62 8.89 12.87 -9.27
C GLN A 62 8.78 11.45 -9.83
N LYS A 63 9.68 11.06 -10.71
CA LYS A 63 9.68 9.73 -11.33
C LYS A 63 9.80 8.61 -10.30
N LEU A 64 10.63 8.81 -9.27
CA LEU A 64 10.76 7.85 -8.18
C LEU A 64 9.42 7.65 -7.44
N ILE A 65 8.66 8.73 -7.17
CA ILE A 65 7.35 8.67 -6.53
C ILE A 65 6.34 7.99 -7.45
N GLU A 66 6.34 8.31 -8.75
CA GLU A 66 5.47 7.67 -9.75
C GLU A 66 5.68 6.16 -9.81
N ASP A 67 6.92 5.70 -9.76
CA ASP A 67 7.24 4.28 -9.80
C ASP A 67 6.93 3.55 -8.47
N LEU A 68 7.07 4.23 -7.33
CA LEU A 68 6.82 3.64 -6.01
C LEU A 68 5.33 3.57 -5.66
N ASN A 69 4.55 4.60 -5.98
CA ASN A 69 3.13 4.68 -5.58
C ASN A 69 2.27 3.50 -6.06
N PRO A 70 2.37 3.03 -7.32
CA PRO A 70 1.63 1.85 -7.77
C PRO A 70 2.04 0.58 -7.02
N VAL A 71 3.34 0.41 -6.74
CA VAL A 71 3.88 -0.75 -6.02
C VAL A 71 3.38 -0.78 -4.58
N LEU A 72 3.42 0.36 -3.88
CA LEU A 72 2.89 0.50 -2.53
C LEU A 72 1.38 0.26 -2.49
N ARG A 73 0.63 0.85 -3.43
CA ARG A 73 -0.82 0.71 -3.53
C ARG A 73 -1.23 -0.74 -3.76
N GLY A 74 -0.57 -1.42 -4.68
CA GLY A 74 -0.85 -2.83 -4.99
C GLY A 74 -0.66 -3.72 -3.77
N TRP A 75 0.51 -3.64 -3.13
CA TRP A 75 0.82 -4.43 -1.94
C TRP A 75 -0.08 -4.08 -0.75
N GLY A 76 -0.28 -2.81 -0.51
CA GLY A 76 -1.13 -2.34 0.59
C GLY A 76 -2.60 -2.73 0.43
N ASN A 77 -3.15 -2.67 -0.79
CA ASN A 77 -4.51 -3.11 -1.07
C ASN A 77 -4.68 -4.62 -0.86
N TYR A 78 -3.67 -5.43 -1.25
CA TYR A 78 -3.69 -6.89 -1.06
C TYR A 78 -3.82 -7.25 0.43
N TYR A 79 -3.05 -6.57 1.29
CA TYR A 79 -3.06 -6.84 2.74
C TYR A 79 -4.04 -5.95 3.54
N SER A 80 -4.86 -5.14 2.90
CA SER A 80 -5.82 -4.26 3.59
C SER A 80 -6.97 -5.00 4.26
N SER A 81 -7.17 -6.28 3.98
CA SER A 81 -8.24 -7.10 4.55
C SER A 81 -7.87 -7.78 5.88
N VAL A 82 -6.59 -7.78 6.24
CA VAL A 82 -6.03 -8.52 7.39
C VAL A 82 -5.37 -7.59 8.41
N VAL A 83 -4.85 -8.15 9.50
CA VAL A 83 -4.14 -7.38 10.54
C VAL A 83 -2.77 -6.97 10.04
N SER A 84 -2.68 -5.81 9.38
CA SER A 84 -1.48 -5.33 8.69
C SER A 84 -0.96 -3.96 9.12
N LYS A 85 -1.66 -3.20 9.97
CA LYS A 85 -1.28 -1.83 10.34
C LYS A 85 0.15 -1.72 10.88
N THR A 86 0.53 -2.58 11.82
CA THR A 86 1.89 -2.61 12.38
C THR A 86 2.93 -2.92 11.30
N THR A 87 2.61 -3.86 10.40
CA THR A 87 3.47 -4.20 9.27
C THR A 87 3.59 -3.03 8.29
N PHE A 88 2.51 -2.33 8.00
CA PHE A 88 2.50 -1.14 7.14
C PHE A 88 3.41 -0.05 7.71
N SER A 89 3.27 0.28 8.99
CA SER A 89 4.12 1.27 9.66
C SER A 89 5.60 0.87 9.65
N LYS A 90 5.90 -0.42 9.86
CA LYS A 90 7.27 -0.95 9.78
C LYS A 90 7.87 -0.76 8.38
N ILE A 91 7.12 -1.10 7.34
CA ILE A 91 7.59 -0.96 5.94
C ILE A 91 7.74 0.51 5.57
N ASP A 92 6.80 1.39 5.95
CA ASP A 92 6.92 2.83 5.74
C ASP A 92 8.18 3.41 6.39
N HIS A 93 8.54 2.94 7.59
CA HIS A 93 9.78 3.34 8.25
C HIS A 93 11.03 2.87 7.48
N ILE A 94 11.04 1.61 7.03
CA ILE A 94 12.14 1.06 6.22
C ILE A 94 12.29 1.85 4.92
N LEU A 95 11.19 2.10 4.21
CA LEU A 95 11.18 2.87 2.96
C LEU A 95 11.67 4.31 3.18
N THR A 96 11.21 4.98 4.25
CA THR A 96 11.68 6.33 4.59
C THR A 96 13.19 6.36 4.80
N ASN A 97 13.76 5.36 5.45
CA ASN A 97 15.21 5.26 5.65
C ASN A 97 15.96 4.98 4.33
N GLN A 98 15.39 4.18 3.43
CA GLN A 98 15.93 3.98 2.08
C GLN A 98 15.94 5.27 1.27
N LEU A 99 14.84 6.06 1.32
CA LEU A 99 14.74 7.34 0.62
C LEU A 99 15.70 8.40 1.17
N LYS A 100 15.90 8.43 2.49
CA LYS A 100 16.95 9.28 3.11
C LYS A 100 18.34 8.93 2.57
N ARG A 101 18.67 7.63 2.53
CA ARG A 101 19.96 7.17 1.99
C ARG A 101 20.11 7.52 0.50
N TRP A 102 19.04 7.37 -0.29
CA TRP A 102 19.01 7.76 -1.70
C TRP A 102 19.27 9.27 -1.86
N ALA A 103 18.63 10.11 -1.08
CA ALA A 103 18.82 11.57 -1.10
C ALA A 103 20.24 11.98 -0.66
N TYR A 104 20.78 11.36 0.38
CA TYR A 104 22.14 11.65 0.87
C TYR A 104 23.22 11.27 -0.15
N ARG A 105 23.06 10.15 -0.86
CA ARG A 105 24.00 9.74 -1.93
C ARG A 105 24.06 10.73 -3.09
N ARG A 106 23.00 11.46 -3.34
CA ARG A 106 22.93 12.46 -4.43
C ARG A 106 23.58 13.80 -4.07
N HIS A 107 23.68 14.10 -2.79
CA HIS A 107 24.12 15.39 -2.31
C HIS A 107 25.12 15.23 -1.14
N THR A 108 26.24 14.61 -1.42
CA THR A 108 27.29 14.34 -0.45
C THR A 108 27.83 15.60 0.22
N ASN A 109 27.87 16.72 -0.52
CA ASN A 109 28.42 18.01 -0.06
C ASN A 109 27.36 18.93 0.58
N LYS A 110 26.12 18.44 0.82
CA LYS A 110 25.05 19.26 1.41
C LYS A 110 24.71 18.79 2.83
N SER A 111 24.29 19.72 3.67
CA SER A 111 23.87 19.41 5.04
C SER A 111 22.62 18.56 5.07
N ARG A 112 22.44 17.77 6.15
CA ARG A 112 21.22 16.97 6.36
C ARG A 112 19.96 17.81 6.40
N LYS A 113 20.03 19.03 6.93
CA LYS A 113 18.93 20.00 6.96
C LYS A 113 18.52 20.39 5.54
N TRP A 114 19.48 20.78 4.70
CA TRP A 114 19.19 21.12 3.30
C TRP A 114 18.54 19.95 2.53
N ILE A 115 19.05 18.73 2.71
CA ILE A 115 18.49 17.54 2.07
C ILE A 115 17.05 17.27 2.54
N LYS A 116 16.80 17.45 3.84
CA LYS A 116 15.45 17.37 4.40
C LYS A 116 14.51 18.37 3.72
N ASP A 117 14.90 19.64 3.71
CA ASP A 117 14.05 20.72 3.21
C ASP A 117 13.79 20.58 1.70
N LYS A 118 14.73 19.97 0.94
CA LYS A 118 14.59 19.73 -0.49
C LYS A 118 13.65 18.55 -0.82
N TYR A 119 13.74 17.45 -0.10
CA TYR A 119 13.08 16.17 -0.48
C TYR A 119 11.89 15.81 0.38
N PHE A 120 11.76 16.43 1.54
CA PHE A 120 10.69 16.14 2.48
C PHE A 120 9.91 17.41 2.80
N ILE A 121 8.60 17.29 2.71
CA ILE A 121 7.68 18.40 2.97
C ILE A 121 6.82 18.13 4.20
N LYS A 122 6.28 19.20 4.76
CA LYS A 122 5.25 19.14 5.79
C LYS A 122 3.88 19.23 5.12
N VAL A 123 2.99 18.30 5.42
CA VAL A 123 1.61 18.30 4.94
C VAL A 123 0.66 18.19 6.14
N GLY A 124 -0.05 19.25 6.42
CA GLY A 124 -0.88 19.36 7.63
C GLY A 124 -0.03 19.21 8.90
N THR A 125 -0.40 18.29 9.75
CA THR A 125 0.30 17.97 11.02
C THR A 125 1.48 17.01 10.85
N ARG A 126 1.69 16.47 9.64
CA ARG A 126 2.71 15.44 9.38
C ARG A 126 3.97 16.05 8.79
N ASP A 127 5.08 15.83 9.46
CA ASP A 127 6.42 16.15 8.98
C ASP A 127 7.06 14.96 8.25
N TRP A 128 8.09 15.23 7.46
CA TRP A 128 8.90 14.22 6.79
C TRP A 128 8.16 13.37 5.75
N ILE A 129 7.23 13.98 5.00
CA ILE A 129 6.60 13.32 3.85
C ILE A 129 7.51 13.50 2.64
N PHE A 130 7.95 12.40 2.04
CA PHE A 130 8.73 12.46 0.81
C PHE A 130 7.86 12.96 -0.34
N GLY A 131 8.20 14.12 -0.88
CA GLY A 131 7.38 14.81 -1.88
C GLY A 131 7.88 16.22 -2.15
N PHE A 132 7.22 16.89 -3.08
CA PHE A 132 7.53 18.27 -3.44
C PHE A 132 6.25 19.04 -3.78
N LYS A 133 6.35 20.36 -3.69
CA LYS A 133 5.30 21.28 -4.13
C LYS A 133 5.58 21.69 -5.56
N TYR A 134 4.57 21.79 -6.37
CA TYR A 134 4.63 22.31 -7.73
C TYR A 134 3.43 23.20 -8.01
N LYS A 135 3.57 24.09 -8.97
CA LYS A 135 2.45 24.92 -9.43
C LYS A 135 1.75 24.24 -10.59
N ASP A 136 0.47 24.07 -10.48
CA ASP A 136 -0.39 23.53 -11.52
C ASP A 136 -1.50 24.54 -11.79
N CYS A 137 -1.49 25.14 -13.00
CA CYS A 137 -2.48 26.15 -13.42
C CYS A 137 -2.81 27.17 -12.32
N GLU A 138 -1.79 27.88 -11.79
CA GLU A 138 -1.86 28.88 -10.73
C GLU A 138 -2.21 28.37 -9.31
N LYS A 139 -2.40 27.07 -9.11
CA LYS A 139 -2.64 26.49 -7.80
C LYS A 139 -1.42 25.72 -7.30
N ASP A 140 -1.12 25.91 -6.02
CA ASP A 140 -0.09 25.11 -5.35
C ASP A 140 -0.58 23.66 -5.19
N ALA A 141 0.03 22.74 -5.93
CA ALA A 141 -0.23 21.31 -5.84
C ALA A 141 0.92 20.60 -5.11
N ILE A 142 0.59 19.50 -4.48
CA ILE A 142 1.54 18.70 -3.70
C ILE A 142 1.61 17.30 -4.28
N PHE A 143 2.80 16.86 -4.67
CA PHE A 143 3.04 15.51 -5.13
C PHE A 143 3.82 14.71 -4.08
N THR A 144 3.20 13.66 -3.54
CA THR A 144 3.73 12.92 -2.39
C THR A 144 3.79 11.42 -2.59
N LEU A 145 4.73 10.81 -1.88
CA LEU A 145 4.75 9.38 -1.72
C LEU A 145 3.62 8.92 -0.80
N MET A 146 2.89 7.90 -1.25
CA MET A 146 1.83 7.27 -0.47
C MET A 146 2.41 6.52 0.73
N LYS A 147 1.76 6.63 1.89
CA LYS A 147 2.08 5.81 3.08
C LYS A 147 1.15 4.61 3.16
N LEU A 148 1.71 3.44 3.40
CA LEU A 148 0.94 2.22 3.63
C LEU A 148 0.07 2.33 4.89
N ALA A 149 0.57 2.98 5.93
CA ALA A 149 -0.15 3.21 7.16
C ALA A 149 -1.47 3.98 6.98
N ASP A 150 -1.62 4.76 5.91
CA ASP A 150 -2.84 5.49 5.60
C ASP A 150 -3.94 4.61 4.97
N ILE A 151 -3.59 3.42 4.47
CA ILE A 151 -4.55 2.50 3.90
C ILE A 151 -5.48 1.97 5.01
N PRO A 152 -6.79 2.17 4.92
CA PRO A 152 -7.72 1.66 5.91
C PRO A 152 -7.78 0.12 5.86
N ILE A 153 -7.82 -0.50 7.02
CA ILE A 153 -8.05 -1.94 7.12
C ILE A 153 -9.54 -2.21 6.95
N ARG A 154 -9.88 -3.03 5.97
CA ARG A 154 -11.27 -3.39 5.64
C ARG A 154 -11.41 -4.90 5.69
N ARG A 155 -11.86 -5.40 6.83
CA ARG A 155 -12.12 -6.82 6.99
C ARG A 155 -13.24 -7.27 6.06
N HIS A 156 -13.09 -8.47 5.51
CA HIS A 156 -14.16 -9.10 4.74
C HIS A 156 -15.34 -9.40 5.68
N VAL A 157 -16.51 -8.88 5.34
CA VAL A 157 -17.75 -9.23 6.04
C VAL A 157 -18.27 -10.52 5.41
N LYS A 158 -18.39 -11.57 6.21
CA LYS A 158 -18.91 -12.86 5.72
C LYS A 158 -20.32 -12.70 5.16
N VAL A 159 -20.64 -13.46 4.13
CA VAL A 159 -22.01 -13.65 3.67
C VAL A 159 -22.71 -14.53 4.69
N LYS A 160 -24.00 -14.31 4.95
CA LYS A 160 -24.81 -15.21 5.77
C LYS A 160 -24.81 -16.61 5.10
N CYS A 161 -24.66 -17.67 5.90
CA CYS A 161 -24.55 -19.04 5.34
C CYS A 161 -25.76 -19.42 4.48
N GLU A 162 -26.95 -18.97 4.85
CA GLU A 162 -28.23 -19.26 4.17
C GLU A 162 -28.46 -18.37 2.94
N ALA A 163 -27.67 -17.28 2.76
CA ALA A 163 -27.89 -16.33 1.70
C ALA A 163 -27.41 -16.90 0.36
N ASN A 164 -28.36 -17.18 -0.51
CA ASN A 164 -28.14 -17.64 -1.88
C ASN A 164 -28.29 -16.46 -2.85
N PRO A 165 -27.28 -16.13 -3.69
CA PRO A 165 -27.37 -15.04 -4.67
C PRO A 165 -28.43 -15.28 -5.77
N TYR A 166 -28.85 -16.50 -5.97
CA TYR A 166 -29.85 -16.91 -6.98
C TYR A 166 -31.26 -16.97 -6.43
N ASP A 167 -31.46 -16.75 -5.12
CA ASP A 167 -32.76 -16.73 -4.49
C ASP A 167 -33.27 -15.30 -4.34
N PRO A 168 -34.40 -14.92 -4.98
CA PRO A 168 -34.94 -13.56 -4.95
C PRO A 168 -35.22 -13.03 -3.54
N THR A 169 -35.47 -13.88 -2.56
CA THR A 169 -35.70 -13.48 -1.17
C THR A 169 -34.50 -12.77 -0.55
N TRP A 170 -33.30 -13.04 -1.06
CA TRP A 170 -32.04 -12.43 -0.59
C TRP A 170 -31.59 -11.20 -1.38
N ASP A 171 -32.31 -10.77 -2.40
CA ASP A 171 -31.97 -9.63 -3.24
C ASP A 171 -31.80 -8.34 -2.45
N ALA A 172 -32.67 -8.07 -1.50
CA ALA A 172 -32.60 -6.90 -0.65
C ALA A 172 -31.31 -6.91 0.23
N TYR A 173 -30.92 -8.08 0.72
CA TYR A 173 -29.70 -8.27 1.49
C TYR A 173 -28.45 -7.99 0.63
N PHE A 174 -28.38 -8.56 -0.58
CA PHE A 174 -27.23 -8.37 -1.47
C PHE A 174 -27.14 -6.95 -1.99
N ARG A 175 -28.25 -6.28 -2.34
CA ARG A 175 -28.29 -4.85 -2.70
C ARG A 175 -27.75 -3.96 -1.56
N LYS A 176 -28.19 -4.18 -0.33
CA LYS A 176 -27.72 -3.45 0.86
C LYS A 176 -26.21 -3.67 1.12
N ARG A 177 -25.73 -4.88 0.90
CA ARG A 177 -24.31 -5.25 1.01
C ARG A 177 -23.47 -4.54 -0.06
N MET A 178 -23.94 -4.48 -1.33
CA MET A 178 -23.30 -3.75 -2.42
C MET A 178 -23.22 -2.25 -2.15
N GLN A 179 -24.30 -1.64 -1.67
CA GLN A 179 -24.34 -0.21 -1.32
C GLN A 179 -23.30 0.15 -0.24
N LYS A 180 -23.18 -0.67 0.83
CA LYS A 180 -22.12 -0.50 1.83
C LYS A 180 -20.72 -0.54 1.22
N ARG A 181 -20.49 -1.47 0.28
CA ARG A 181 -19.21 -1.60 -0.43
C ARG A 181 -18.92 -0.39 -1.32
N ASN A 182 -19.92 0.14 -2.01
CA ASN A 182 -19.78 1.30 -2.89
C ASN A 182 -19.60 2.61 -2.11
N ARG A 183 -20.35 2.86 -1.03
CA ARG A 183 -20.12 4.01 -0.12
C ARG A 183 -18.68 4.05 0.37
N SER A 184 -18.11 2.90 0.69
CA SER A 184 -16.72 2.81 1.12
C SER A 184 -15.71 3.01 -0.03
N ARG A 185 -16.11 2.93 -1.30
CA ARG A 185 -15.27 3.21 -2.49
C ARG A 185 -15.37 4.68 -2.93
N THR A 186 -16.55 5.30 -2.88
CA THR A 186 -16.77 6.72 -3.23
C THR A 186 -16.09 7.66 -2.26
N SER A 187 -16.07 7.37 -0.99
CA SER A 187 -15.27 8.09 0.01
C SER A 187 -13.76 8.11 -0.29
N ARG A 188 -13.25 7.20 -1.14
CA ARG A 188 -11.86 7.19 -1.62
C ARG A 188 -11.62 8.07 -2.85
N LYS A 189 -12.64 8.30 -3.69
CA LYS A 189 -12.50 9.11 -4.91
C LYS A 189 -12.40 10.59 -4.56
N GLY A 190 -13.05 11.06 -3.49
CA GLY A 190 -12.98 12.45 -3.04
C GLY A 190 -11.59 12.91 -2.59
N THR A 191 -10.71 11.98 -2.17
CA THR A 191 -9.31 12.29 -1.80
C THR A 191 -8.30 12.08 -2.94
N LEU A 192 -8.73 11.54 -4.09
CA LEU A 192 -7.89 11.23 -5.25
C LEU A 192 -8.25 12.06 -6.49
N SER A 193 -9.33 12.83 -6.46
CA SER A 193 -9.82 13.57 -7.64
C SER A 193 -9.14 14.93 -7.86
N GLU A 194 -8.21 15.31 -7.01
CA GLU A 194 -7.42 16.54 -7.21
C GLU A 194 -6.15 16.32 -8.06
N ASN A 195 -5.91 15.11 -8.56
CA ASN A 195 -4.76 14.79 -9.42
C ASN A 195 -5.17 14.32 -10.82
N ALA A 196 -6.28 14.81 -11.38
CA ALA A 196 -6.72 14.43 -12.71
C ALA A 196 -6.33 15.48 -13.75
N THR A 197 -5.32 15.10 -14.53
CA THR A 197 -5.15 15.36 -15.98
C THR A 197 -5.52 16.73 -16.53
N CYS A 198 -4.51 17.59 -16.67
CA CYS A 198 -4.46 18.48 -17.82
C CYS A 198 -3.93 17.67 -19.02
N LYS A 199 -4.81 17.24 -19.92
CA LYS A 199 -4.44 16.80 -21.26
C LYS A 199 -3.90 18.02 -22.02
N GLY A 200 -2.77 17.84 -22.68
CA GLY A 200 -2.14 18.82 -23.50
C GLY A 200 -3.11 19.43 -24.53
N ALA A 201 -3.06 20.73 -24.63
CA ALA A 201 -3.53 21.44 -25.79
C ALA A 201 -2.41 21.34 -26.84
N ASP A 202 -2.68 20.60 -27.90
CA ASP A 202 -1.98 20.74 -29.16
C ASP A 202 -2.19 22.18 -29.67
N GLU A 203 -1.11 22.89 -29.91
CA GLU A 203 -1.17 24.07 -30.78
C GLU A 203 -0.57 23.71 -32.14
N PRO A 204 -1.27 24.04 -33.22
CA PRO A 204 -0.64 24.18 -34.52
C PRO A 204 -0.33 25.65 -34.75
N ILE A 205 0.89 26.00 -35.04
CA ILE A 205 1.38 26.87 -36.14
C ILE A 205 2.89 26.98 -36.01
#